data_52622b8b686e0b7a0105d1d7652fd999
#
_entry.id   52622b8b686e0b7a0105d1d7652fd999
#
_cell.length_a   1.000
_cell.length_b   1.000
_cell.length_c   1.000
_cell.angle_alpha   90.00
_cell.angle_beta   90.00
_cell.angle_gamma   90.00
#
_symmetry.space_group_name_H-M   'P 1'
#
loop_
_entity.id
_entity.type
_entity.pdbx_description
1 polymer ?
#
loop_
_entity_poly.entity_id
_entity_poly.type
_entity_poly.pdbx_seq_one_letter_code
_entity_poly.pdbx_strand_id
1 'polypeptide(L)'
;PGEFNQALIDLGATVCISEPRCEECPVRMSCRALERGEVARIPVKTVRAAPTDLHELVLVVRREGEVFLVQHPAGERWGGLWGFPRLRRNTGVKMDTTESQSVVDEVSLLGWEVEFCGWLKAFRHSVTRFRLHLQPVDLQWSDGEWNGTSSGEWVSINDVDDRPMSVAERRVATELAAVSD
;
A
#
# COMPACT_ATOMS: atom_id res chain seq x y z
N PRO A 1 32.75 -14.53 -1.85
CA PRO A 1 32.12 -13.32 -1.29
C PRO A 1 30.73 -13.56 -0.71
N GLY A 2 29.93 -14.52 -1.30
CA GLY A 2 28.56 -14.80 -0.86
C GLY A 2 28.48 -15.34 0.57
N GLU A 3 29.23 -16.39 0.88
CA GLU A 3 29.23 -17.03 2.21
C GLU A 3 29.70 -16.06 3.31
N PHE A 4 30.72 -15.25 3.02
CA PHE A 4 31.20 -14.26 3.98
C PHE A 4 30.15 -13.18 4.26
N ASN A 5 29.48 -12.67 3.24
CA ASN A 5 28.41 -11.69 3.42
C ASN A 5 27.23 -12.29 4.19
N GLN A 6 26.87 -13.55 3.90
CA GLN A 6 25.83 -14.26 4.65
C GLN A 6 26.21 -14.40 6.12
N ALA A 7 27.43 -14.81 6.41
CA ALA A 7 27.91 -14.93 7.80
C ALA A 7 27.84 -13.59 8.56
N LEU A 8 28.17 -12.46 7.91
CA LEU A 8 28.03 -11.14 8.53
C LEU A 8 26.57 -10.76 8.78
N ILE A 9 25.65 -11.10 7.87
CA ILE A 9 24.22 -10.87 8.04
C ILE A 9 23.72 -11.69 9.23
N ASP A 10 24.07 -12.97 9.29
CA ASP A 10 23.68 -13.89 10.37
C ASP A 10 24.24 -13.42 11.72
N LEU A 11 25.50 -12.99 11.76
CA LEU A 11 26.11 -12.42 12.96
C LEU A 11 25.33 -11.19 13.46
N GLY A 12 24.94 -10.30 12.53
CA GLY A 12 24.14 -9.11 12.84
C GLY A 12 22.71 -9.42 13.27
N ALA A 13 22.16 -10.54 12.82
CA ALA A 13 20.81 -10.98 13.19
C ALA A 13 20.76 -11.78 14.50
N THR A 14 21.85 -12.46 14.88
CA THR A 14 21.84 -13.42 15.99
C THR A 14 22.66 -13.03 17.20
N VAL A 15 23.83 -12.41 17.00
CA VAL A 15 24.80 -12.09 18.07
C VAL A 15 24.97 -10.60 18.25
N CYS A 16 25.26 -9.86 17.16
CA CYS A 16 25.54 -8.42 17.18
C CYS A 16 24.23 -7.60 17.01
N ILE A 17 23.27 -7.87 17.89
CA ILE A 17 21.94 -7.24 17.94
C ILE A 17 21.94 -5.95 18.77
N SER A 18 20.76 -5.40 19.08
CA SER A 18 20.63 -4.14 19.86
C SER A 18 21.27 -4.21 21.25
N GLU A 19 21.26 -5.39 21.88
CA GLU A 19 21.99 -5.74 23.09
C GLU A 19 22.96 -6.86 22.72
N PRO A 20 24.18 -6.52 22.27
CA PRO A 20 25.06 -7.50 21.64
C PRO A 20 25.67 -8.49 22.64
N ARG A 21 25.67 -9.75 22.26
CA ARG A 21 26.27 -10.86 23.05
C ARG A 21 27.74 -11.02 22.68
N CYS A 22 28.57 -10.04 23.09
CA CYS A 22 29.98 -9.99 22.70
C CYS A 22 30.80 -11.20 23.17
N GLU A 23 30.41 -11.84 24.28
CA GLU A 23 31.06 -13.04 24.82
C GLU A 23 30.92 -14.25 23.89
N GLU A 24 29.81 -14.33 23.16
CA GLU A 24 29.50 -15.41 22.21
C GLU A 24 29.98 -15.11 20.79
N CYS A 25 30.55 -13.91 20.55
CA CYS A 25 30.87 -13.44 19.22
C CYS A 25 32.10 -14.12 18.62
N PRO A 26 31.99 -14.84 17.49
CA PRO A 26 33.14 -15.56 16.91
C PRO A 26 34.26 -14.64 16.40
N VAL A 27 33.95 -13.35 16.16
CA VAL A 27 34.93 -12.35 15.72
C VAL A 27 35.33 -11.38 16.84
N ARG A 28 35.05 -11.71 18.09
CA ARG A 28 35.33 -10.89 19.27
C ARG A 28 36.77 -10.35 19.31
N MET A 29 37.73 -11.22 19.03
CA MET A 29 39.17 -10.89 19.10
C MET A 29 39.63 -9.88 18.06
N SER A 30 38.86 -9.70 16.97
CA SER A 30 39.12 -8.74 15.88
C SER A 30 38.16 -7.57 15.91
N CYS A 31 37.33 -7.44 16.93
CA CYS A 31 36.27 -6.46 16.98
C CYS A 31 36.76 -5.10 17.48
N ARG A 32 36.96 -4.14 16.59
CA ARG A 32 37.39 -2.79 16.93
C ARG A 32 36.39 -2.03 17.80
N ALA A 33 35.10 -2.28 17.66
CA ALA A 33 34.07 -1.65 18.49
C ALA A 33 34.18 -2.09 19.95
N LEU A 34 34.46 -3.36 20.18
CA LEU A 34 34.71 -3.89 21.54
C LEU A 34 36.00 -3.35 22.12
N GLU A 35 37.09 -3.38 21.35
CA GLU A 35 38.40 -2.83 21.74
C GLU A 35 38.31 -1.36 22.18
N ARG A 36 37.50 -0.56 21.50
CA ARG A 36 37.33 0.89 21.77
C ARG A 36 36.24 1.19 22.79
N GLY A 37 35.50 0.19 23.29
CA GLY A 37 34.37 0.41 24.18
C GLY A 37 33.17 1.12 23.51
N GLU A 38 33.05 1.01 22.18
CA GLU A 38 32.04 1.74 21.38
C GLU A 38 30.82 0.86 20.99
N VAL A 39 30.74 -0.35 21.51
CA VAL A 39 29.69 -1.32 21.13
C VAL A 39 28.28 -0.75 21.30
N ALA A 40 28.02 -0.01 22.37
CA ALA A 40 26.71 0.60 22.62
C ALA A 40 26.35 1.73 21.63
N ARG A 41 27.35 2.26 20.90
CA ARG A 41 27.17 3.36 19.94
C ARG A 41 27.09 2.87 18.49
N ILE A 42 27.33 1.60 18.24
CA ILE A 42 27.37 0.99 16.91
C ILE A 42 26.29 -0.10 16.81
N PRO A 43 25.47 -0.11 15.74
CA PRO A 43 25.46 0.86 14.64
C PRO A 43 24.93 2.23 15.08
N VAL A 44 25.44 3.28 14.45
CA VAL A 44 24.92 4.64 14.68
C VAL A 44 23.45 4.68 14.28
N LYS A 45 22.56 4.88 15.27
CA LYS A 45 21.12 4.95 15.03
C LYS A 45 20.78 6.28 14.36
N THR A 46 20.49 6.24 13.08
CA THR A 46 19.89 7.39 12.40
C THR A 46 18.44 7.53 12.81
N VAL A 47 18.03 8.75 13.17
CA VAL A 47 16.61 9.05 13.42
C VAL A 47 15.88 8.85 12.09
N ARG A 48 14.99 7.85 12.04
CA ARG A 48 14.13 7.68 10.87
C ARG A 48 13.16 8.84 10.80
N ALA A 49 13.05 9.46 9.62
CA ALA A 49 12.00 10.45 9.39
C ALA A 49 10.62 9.82 9.67
N ALA A 50 9.73 10.61 10.27
CA ALA A 50 8.36 10.17 10.48
C ALA A 50 7.73 9.79 9.13
N PRO A 51 6.89 8.76 9.09
CA PRO A 51 6.18 8.40 7.86
C PRO A 51 5.25 9.54 7.44
N THR A 52 5.12 9.72 6.13
CA THR A 52 4.16 10.67 5.56
C THR A 52 2.79 10.00 5.49
N ASP A 53 1.79 10.61 6.11
CA ASP A 53 0.41 10.16 6.01
C ASP A 53 -0.20 10.63 4.68
N LEU A 54 -0.83 9.70 3.96
CA LEU A 54 -1.56 9.96 2.73
C LEU A 54 -2.97 9.39 2.87
N HIS A 55 -3.96 10.19 2.50
CA HIS A 55 -5.36 9.80 2.51
C HIS A 55 -5.82 9.61 1.07
N GLU A 56 -6.41 8.45 0.77
CA GLU A 56 -6.84 8.10 -0.57
C GLU A 56 -8.21 7.42 -0.52
N LEU A 57 -9.12 7.86 -1.40
CA LEU A 57 -10.30 7.11 -1.76
C LEU A 57 -9.90 6.04 -2.78
N VAL A 58 -10.42 4.84 -2.60
CA VAL A 58 -10.26 3.74 -3.55
C VAL A 58 -11.61 3.51 -4.21
N LEU A 59 -11.70 3.79 -5.50
CA LEU A 59 -12.96 3.74 -6.24
C LEU A 59 -13.23 2.30 -6.73
N VAL A 60 -14.14 1.62 -6.09
CA VAL A 60 -14.60 0.29 -6.51
C VAL A 60 -15.81 0.49 -7.41
N VAL A 61 -15.58 0.68 -8.71
CA VAL A 61 -16.62 0.94 -9.69
C VAL A 61 -17.03 -0.38 -10.36
N ARG A 62 -18.31 -0.74 -10.25
CA ARG A 62 -18.85 -2.02 -10.72
C ARG A 62 -19.91 -1.86 -11.82
N ARG A 63 -20.00 -2.85 -12.70
CA ARG A 63 -21.09 -3.02 -13.64
C ARG A 63 -21.26 -4.53 -13.96
N GLU A 64 -22.48 -5.05 -13.98
CA GLU A 64 -22.84 -6.39 -14.53
C GLU A 64 -21.84 -7.52 -14.21
N GLY A 65 -21.36 -7.61 -12.96
CA GLY A 65 -20.40 -8.64 -12.54
C GLY A 65 -18.93 -8.34 -12.86
N GLU A 66 -18.65 -7.15 -13.38
CA GLU A 66 -17.29 -6.63 -13.62
C GLU A 66 -16.93 -5.51 -12.66
N VAL A 67 -15.65 -5.28 -12.47
CA VAL A 67 -15.09 -4.14 -11.75
C VAL A 67 -14.01 -3.46 -12.60
N PHE A 68 -13.92 -2.13 -12.51
CA PHE A 68 -12.91 -1.40 -13.25
C PHE A 68 -11.59 -1.36 -12.52
N LEU A 69 -10.52 -1.77 -13.20
CA LEU A 69 -9.15 -1.73 -12.71
C LEU A 69 -8.30 -0.84 -13.59
N VAL A 70 -7.28 -0.22 -12.99
CA VAL A 70 -6.26 0.57 -13.70
C VAL A 70 -4.88 -0.05 -13.50
N GLN A 71 -4.01 0.09 -14.48
CA GLN A 71 -2.61 -0.25 -14.33
C GLN A 71 -1.84 1.00 -13.84
N HIS A 72 -1.18 0.89 -12.70
CA HIS A 72 -0.42 2.01 -12.13
C HIS A 72 0.74 2.39 -13.06
N PRO A 73 0.96 3.68 -13.34
CA PRO A 73 2.02 4.12 -14.24
C PRO A 73 3.42 3.74 -13.74
N ALA A 74 4.32 3.48 -14.67
CA ALA A 74 5.72 3.24 -14.34
C ALA A 74 6.32 4.47 -13.63
N GLY A 75 7.10 4.23 -12.55
CA GLY A 75 7.69 5.30 -11.73
C GLY A 75 6.81 5.79 -10.58
N GLU A 76 5.56 5.42 -10.55
CA GLU A 76 4.67 5.64 -9.41
C GLU A 76 4.71 4.47 -8.41
N ARG A 77 4.08 4.69 -7.25
CA ARG A 77 3.89 3.61 -6.28
C ARG A 77 3.09 2.48 -6.93
N TRP A 78 3.63 1.26 -6.85
CA TRP A 78 3.08 0.05 -7.48
C TRP A 78 3.07 0.04 -9.02
N GLY A 79 3.94 0.81 -9.64
CA GLY A 79 4.05 0.87 -11.11
C GLY A 79 4.07 -0.49 -11.78
N GLY A 80 3.23 -0.66 -12.78
CA GLY A 80 3.01 -1.90 -13.51
C GLY A 80 2.05 -2.89 -12.87
N LEU A 81 1.67 -2.72 -11.59
CA LEU A 81 0.62 -3.52 -10.94
C LEU A 81 -0.77 -2.96 -11.25
N TRP A 82 -1.75 -3.83 -11.19
CA TRP A 82 -3.16 -3.47 -11.31
C TRP A 82 -3.74 -3.08 -9.95
N GLY A 83 -4.74 -2.22 -9.96
CA GLY A 83 -5.46 -1.79 -8.77
C GLY A 83 -6.68 -0.97 -9.11
N PHE A 84 -7.39 -0.53 -8.09
CA PHE A 84 -8.57 0.32 -8.25
C PHE A 84 -8.16 1.78 -8.51
N PRO A 85 -8.92 2.57 -9.27
CA PRO A 85 -8.70 4.01 -9.41
C PRO A 85 -8.70 4.69 -8.05
N ARG A 86 -7.90 5.76 -7.90
CA ARG A 86 -7.73 6.44 -6.62
C ARG A 86 -7.84 7.95 -6.74
N LEU A 87 -8.47 8.55 -5.74
CA LEU A 87 -8.49 9.98 -5.55
C LEU A 87 -7.74 10.34 -4.26
N ARG A 88 -6.78 11.26 -4.36
CA ARG A 88 -6.08 11.77 -3.18
C ARG A 88 -6.95 12.74 -2.42
N ARG A 89 -6.83 12.69 -1.10
CA ARG A 89 -7.47 13.59 -0.14
C ARG A 89 -6.41 14.29 0.70
N ASN A 90 -6.70 15.52 1.09
CA ASN A 90 -5.83 16.26 2.02
C ASN A 90 -6.02 15.81 3.47
N THR A 91 -7.17 15.25 3.79
CA THR A 91 -7.55 14.76 5.13
C THR A 91 -8.29 13.43 5.04
N GLY A 92 -8.56 12.81 6.17
CA GLY A 92 -9.42 11.62 6.24
C GLY A 92 -10.83 11.93 5.75
N VAL A 93 -11.45 10.94 5.13
CA VAL A 93 -12.81 11.01 4.60
C VAL A 93 -13.82 10.93 5.74
N LYS A 94 -14.82 11.80 5.72
CA LYS A 94 -16.00 11.70 6.58
C LYS A 94 -17.05 10.83 5.87
N MET A 95 -17.44 9.76 6.50
CA MET A 95 -18.44 8.84 5.94
C MET A 95 -19.86 9.38 6.22
N ASP A 96 -20.20 10.51 5.61
CA ASP A 96 -21.51 11.15 5.68
C ASP A 96 -22.11 11.37 4.29
N THR A 97 -23.35 11.85 4.24
CA THR A 97 -24.08 12.08 2.98
C THR A 97 -23.43 13.17 2.13
N THR A 98 -22.81 14.17 2.75
CA THR A 98 -22.15 15.27 2.02
C THR A 98 -20.90 14.76 1.32
N GLU A 99 -20.13 13.90 1.97
CA GLU A 99 -18.94 13.32 1.37
C GLU A 99 -19.30 12.31 0.25
N SER A 100 -20.39 11.55 0.39
CA SER A 100 -20.84 10.62 -0.67
C SER A 100 -21.21 11.36 -1.96
N GLN A 101 -21.91 12.49 -1.85
CA GLN A 101 -22.21 13.30 -3.03
C GLN A 101 -20.94 13.91 -3.65
N SER A 102 -20.03 14.39 -2.83
CA SER A 102 -18.73 14.90 -3.31
C SER A 102 -17.94 13.85 -4.08
N VAL A 103 -17.98 12.58 -3.66
CA VAL A 103 -17.33 11.48 -4.38
C VAL A 103 -17.97 11.28 -5.75
N VAL A 104 -19.29 11.25 -5.85
CA VAL A 104 -20.01 11.12 -7.14
C VAL A 104 -19.64 12.28 -8.07
N ASP A 105 -19.66 13.51 -7.57
CA ASP A 105 -19.31 14.70 -8.35
C ASP A 105 -17.85 14.64 -8.87
N GLU A 106 -16.91 14.20 -8.04
CA GLU A 106 -15.51 14.04 -8.45
C GLU A 106 -15.31 12.91 -9.47
N VAL A 107 -16.03 11.79 -9.32
CA VAL A 107 -15.98 10.69 -10.27
C VAL A 107 -16.56 11.10 -11.62
N SER A 108 -17.57 11.97 -11.62
CA SER A 108 -18.12 12.56 -12.86
C SER A 108 -17.08 13.38 -13.63
N LEU A 109 -16.14 14.04 -12.94
CA LEU A 109 -15.01 14.73 -13.58
C LEU A 109 -14.02 13.76 -14.25
N LEU A 110 -14.03 12.49 -13.87
CA LEU A 110 -13.25 11.41 -14.49
C LEU A 110 -13.97 10.76 -15.68
N GLY A 111 -15.13 11.31 -16.07
CA GLY A 111 -15.88 10.88 -17.26
C GLY A 111 -16.95 9.81 -16.98
N TRP A 112 -17.19 9.44 -15.72
CA TRP A 112 -18.19 8.44 -15.38
C TRP A 112 -19.42 9.01 -14.69
N GLU A 113 -20.57 8.46 -15.03
CA GLU A 113 -21.79 8.57 -14.23
C GLU A 113 -21.90 7.34 -13.33
N VAL A 114 -22.00 7.57 -12.03
CA VAL A 114 -22.03 6.51 -11.02
C VAL A 114 -23.09 6.79 -9.96
N GLU A 115 -23.62 5.70 -9.39
CA GLU A 115 -24.44 5.74 -8.19
C GLU A 115 -23.61 5.31 -6.98
N PHE A 116 -23.73 6.04 -5.88
CA PHE A 116 -23.09 5.68 -4.63
C PHE A 116 -23.82 4.53 -3.96
N CYS A 117 -23.15 3.38 -3.77
CA CYS A 117 -23.71 2.19 -3.12
C CYS A 117 -23.35 2.13 -1.63
N GLY A 118 -22.14 2.56 -1.24
CA GLY A 118 -21.75 2.54 0.16
C GLY A 118 -20.27 2.73 0.42
N TRP A 119 -19.95 2.91 1.70
CA TRP A 119 -18.58 2.92 2.18
C TRP A 119 -18.15 1.50 2.53
N LEU A 120 -17.02 1.05 1.99
CA LEU A 120 -16.38 -0.18 2.42
C LEU A 120 -15.45 0.08 3.60
N LYS A 121 -14.92 -0.97 4.21
CA LYS A 121 -14.11 -0.86 5.42
C LYS A 121 -12.80 -0.12 5.17
N ALA A 122 -12.62 1.00 5.87
CA ALA A 122 -11.37 1.75 5.86
C ALA A 122 -10.22 0.97 6.50
N PHE A 123 -9.01 1.11 5.98
CA PHE A 123 -7.83 0.49 6.57
C PHE A 123 -6.56 1.31 6.34
N ARG A 124 -5.52 0.99 7.12
CA ARG A 124 -4.18 1.55 6.95
C ARG A 124 -3.24 0.53 6.35
N HIS A 125 -2.37 1.00 5.45
CA HIS A 125 -1.32 0.22 4.85
C HIS A 125 -0.02 1.01 4.85
N SER A 126 1.07 0.43 5.36
CA SER A 126 2.38 1.09 5.39
C SER A 126 3.24 0.56 4.26
N VAL A 127 3.80 1.46 3.46
CA VAL A 127 4.71 1.11 2.37
C VAL A 127 5.89 2.10 2.35
N THR A 128 7.10 1.58 2.51
CA THR A 128 8.34 2.36 2.61
C THR A 128 8.22 3.50 3.66
N ARG A 129 8.17 4.77 3.23
CA ARG A 129 8.03 5.96 4.08
C ARG A 129 6.60 6.49 4.19
N PHE A 130 5.62 5.84 3.55
CA PHE A 130 4.24 6.30 3.53
C PHE A 130 3.36 5.45 4.44
N ARG A 131 2.42 6.10 5.12
CA ARG A 131 1.30 5.49 5.80
C ARG A 131 0.04 5.88 5.05
N LEU A 132 -0.54 4.92 4.34
CA LEU A 132 -1.73 5.12 3.53
C LEU A 132 -2.96 4.90 4.40
N HIS A 133 -3.86 5.87 4.42
CA HIS A 133 -5.20 5.76 4.96
C HIS A 133 -6.14 5.57 3.76
N LEU A 134 -6.59 4.35 3.56
CA LEU A 134 -7.38 3.95 2.40
C LEU A 134 -8.85 3.85 2.81
N GLN A 135 -9.70 4.58 2.09
CA GLN A 135 -11.15 4.51 2.22
C GLN A 135 -11.72 3.99 0.90
N PRO A 136 -12.05 2.69 0.80
CA PRO A 136 -12.74 2.17 -0.36
C PRO A 136 -14.20 2.64 -0.36
N VAL A 137 -14.71 2.93 -1.55
CA VAL A 137 -16.10 3.30 -1.80
C VAL A 137 -16.65 2.43 -2.92
N ASP A 138 -17.83 1.88 -2.70
CA ASP A 138 -18.55 1.06 -3.66
C ASP A 138 -19.47 1.94 -4.50
N LEU A 139 -19.29 1.87 -5.83
CA LEU A 139 -19.94 2.69 -6.82
C LEU A 139 -20.50 1.80 -7.94
N GLN A 140 -21.77 2.00 -8.31
CA GLN A 140 -22.36 1.37 -9.46
C GLN A 140 -22.21 2.28 -10.68
N TRP A 141 -21.56 1.79 -11.73
CA TRP A 141 -21.45 2.51 -13.01
C TRP A 141 -22.81 2.50 -13.73
N SER A 142 -23.17 3.64 -14.32
CA SER A 142 -24.36 3.78 -15.13
C SER A 142 -24.05 4.20 -16.58
N ASP A 143 -23.08 5.12 -16.79
CA ASP A 143 -22.70 5.60 -18.12
C ASP A 143 -21.29 6.23 -18.10
N GLY A 144 -20.77 6.57 -19.28
CA GLY A 144 -19.54 7.31 -19.48
C GLY A 144 -18.30 6.42 -19.68
N GLU A 145 -17.19 7.09 -20.01
CA GLU A 145 -15.91 6.46 -20.31
C GLU A 145 -14.81 7.00 -19.39
N TRP A 146 -13.89 6.11 -19.00
CA TRP A 146 -12.72 6.50 -18.21
C TRP A 146 -11.81 7.45 -18.98
N ASN A 147 -11.59 8.64 -18.43
CA ASN A 147 -10.68 9.65 -18.97
C ASN A 147 -9.49 9.97 -18.05
N GLY A 148 -9.23 9.11 -17.06
CA GLY A 148 -8.06 9.26 -16.20
C GLY A 148 -6.75 8.99 -16.91
N THR A 149 -5.64 9.30 -16.24
CA THR A 149 -4.28 9.24 -16.83
C THR A 149 -3.73 7.82 -16.99
N SER A 150 -4.28 6.85 -16.26
CA SER A 150 -3.86 5.44 -16.30
C SER A 150 -4.70 4.66 -17.30
N SER A 151 -4.10 3.68 -17.98
CA SER A 151 -4.86 2.71 -18.74
C SER A 151 -5.71 1.87 -17.80
N GLY A 152 -6.94 1.62 -18.16
CA GLY A 152 -7.86 0.83 -17.35
C GLY A 152 -8.73 -0.08 -18.20
N GLU A 153 -9.28 -1.11 -17.56
CA GLU A 153 -10.17 -2.08 -18.19
C GLU A 153 -11.21 -2.62 -17.20
N TRP A 154 -12.31 -3.10 -17.74
CA TRP A 154 -13.30 -3.85 -17.01
C TRP A 154 -12.86 -5.31 -16.89
N VAL A 155 -12.89 -5.85 -15.68
CA VAL A 155 -12.44 -7.19 -15.35
C VAL A 155 -13.55 -7.90 -14.60
N SER A 156 -13.86 -9.15 -14.96
CA SER A 156 -14.80 -9.97 -14.18
C SER A 156 -14.35 -10.02 -12.72
N ILE A 157 -15.28 -9.87 -11.79
CA ILE A 157 -14.99 -9.95 -10.35
C ILE A 157 -14.28 -11.27 -9.99
N ASN A 158 -14.61 -12.36 -10.71
CA ASN A 158 -14.00 -13.67 -10.50
C ASN A 158 -12.54 -13.74 -10.97
N ASP A 159 -12.12 -12.86 -11.89
CA ASP A 159 -10.79 -12.87 -12.50
C ASP A 159 -9.85 -11.79 -11.90
N VAL A 160 -10.34 -11.04 -10.91
CA VAL A 160 -9.55 -9.97 -10.26
C VAL A 160 -8.28 -10.53 -9.61
N ASP A 161 -8.35 -11.71 -9.02
CA ASP A 161 -7.21 -12.34 -8.34
C ASP A 161 -6.12 -12.82 -9.31
N ASP A 162 -6.41 -12.97 -10.58
CA ASP A 162 -5.44 -13.32 -11.62
C ASP A 162 -4.56 -12.14 -12.03
N ARG A 163 -4.93 -10.92 -11.62
CA ARG A 163 -4.15 -9.73 -11.89
C ARG A 163 -3.01 -9.54 -10.89
N PRO A 164 -1.80 -9.13 -11.32
CA PRO A 164 -0.72 -8.78 -10.42
C PRO A 164 -1.07 -7.51 -9.63
N MET A 165 -1.43 -7.66 -8.37
CA MET A 165 -1.87 -6.59 -7.48
C MET A 165 -0.99 -6.45 -6.25
N SER A 166 -0.97 -5.26 -5.65
CA SER A 166 -0.38 -5.06 -4.33
C SER A 166 -1.24 -5.71 -3.23
N VAL A 167 -0.64 -5.95 -2.05
CA VAL A 167 -1.37 -6.47 -0.88
C VAL A 167 -2.54 -5.55 -0.50
N ALA A 168 -2.38 -4.24 -0.64
CA ALA A 168 -3.45 -3.28 -0.35
C ALA A 168 -4.63 -3.42 -1.31
N GLU A 169 -4.37 -3.61 -2.61
CA GLU A 169 -5.41 -3.82 -3.62
C GLU A 169 -6.13 -5.17 -3.44
N ARG A 170 -5.38 -6.24 -3.18
CA ARG A 170 -5.98 -7.55 -2.89
C ARG A 170 -6.92 -7.52 -1.70
N ARG A 171 -6.59 -6.73 -0.67
CA ARG A 171 -7.49 -6.56 0.47
C ARG A 171 -8.81 -5.92 0.08
N VAL A 172 -8.80 -4.92 -0.80
CA VAL A 172 -10.03 -4.29 -1.32
C VAL A 172 -10.83 -5.30 -2.16
N ALA A 173 -10.15 -6.06 -3.03
CA ALA A 173 -10.78 -7.10 -3.85
C ALA A 173 -11.47 -8.18 -3.01
N THR A 174 -10.84 -8.60 -1.90
CA THR A 174 -11.43 -9.58 -0.98
C THR A 174 -12.70 -9.03 -0.30
N GLU A 175 -12.71 -7.75 0.09
CA GLU A 175 -13.90 -7.12 0.68
C GLU A 175 -15.03 -6.97 -0.35
N LEU A 176 -14.70 -6.69 -1.61
CA LEU A 176 -15.68 -6.64 -2.71
C LEU A 176 -16.36 -8.00 -2.91
N ALA A 177 -15.62 -9.09 -2.96
CA ALA A 177 -16.19 -10.42 -3.11
C ALA A 177 -17.18 -10.76 -1.98
N ALA A 178 -16.92 -10.34 -0.74
CA ALA A 178 -17.78 -10.58 0.41
C ALA A 178 -19.09 -9.75 0.40
N VAL A 179 -19.17 -8.68 -0.38
CA VAL A 179 -20.39 -7.83 -0.50
C VAL A 179 -21.25 -8.29 -1.69
N SER A 180 -20.68 -9.09 -2.59
CA SER A 180 -21.36 -9.56 -3.82
C SER A 180 -22.12 -10.89 -3.63
N ASP A 181 -21.95 -11.53 -2.47
CA ASP A 181 -22.72 -12.72 -2.01
C ASP A 181 -23.94 -12.28 -1.17
#